data_630cb0c111b5b3b7c3a1dd08146d78ae
#
_entry.id   630cb0c111b5b3b7c3a1dd08146d78ae
#
_cell.length_a   1.000
_cell.length_b   1.000
_cell.length_c   1.000
_cell.angle_alpha   90.00
_cell.angle_beta   90.00
_cell.angle_gamma   90.00
#
_symmetry.space_group_name_H-M   'P 1'
#
loop_
_entity.id
_entity.type
_entity.pdbx_description
1 polymer ?
#
loop_
_entity_poly.entity_id
_entity_poly.type
_entity_poly.pdbx_seq_one_letter_code
_entity_poly.pdbx_strand_id
1 'polypeptide(L)'
;MTPLVGAQTTVLSLQNGIDAAERIGKVIGVDHAIGGATWISSALEAPGVIKQMSQFRRIVVGELSGGISPRVETLVEAFRPTGVTIEATDDIRKILWTKFVFISSASSLGSLTRLPMGEYRAVPETRAMIVSLMKEVMAVAHAQGIALDADVVEKSLAFIDASAPHIKAS
;
A
#
# COMPACT_ATOMS: atom_id res chain seq x y z
N MET A 1 5.84 -12.35 18.70
CA MET A 1 7.00 -12.07 17.80
C MET A 1 8.30 -11.81 18.57
N THR A 2 8.27 -11.13 19.72
CA THR A 2 9.49 -10.76 20.47
C THR A 2 10.54 -11.88 20.65
N PRO A 3 10.16 -13.17 20.92
CA PRO A 3 11.16 -14.24 21.07
C PRO A 3 11.89 -14.61 19.77
N LEU A 4 11.41 -14.14 18.60
CA LEU A 4 12.00 -14.40 17.29
C LEU A 4 12.87 -13.24 16.80
N VAL A 5 12.96 -12.15 17.57
CA VAL A 5 13.69 -10.95 17.18
C VAL A 5 15.07 -10.94 17.85
N GLY A 6 16.10 -11.18 17.06
CA GLY A 6 17.50 -11.02 17.45
C GLY A 6 18.08 -9.71 16.91
N ALA A 7 19.33 -9.41 17.25
CA ALA A 7 19.99 -8.15 16.92
C ALA A 7 20.02 -7.80 15.41
N GLN A 8 19.99 -8.83 14.55
CA GLN A 8 20.05 -8.66 13.08
C GLN A 8 18.68 -8.86 12.40
N THR A 9 17.60 -9.02 13.17
CA THR A 9 16.27 -9.28 12.60
C THR A 9 15.68 -7.99 12.05
N THR A 10 15.23 -8.02 10.80
CA THR A 10 14.43 -6.96 10.18
C THR A 10 13.03 -7.49 9.91
N VAL A 11 12.03 -6.72 10.30
CA VAL A 11 10.61 -7.06 10.11
C VAL A 11 10.00 -6.09 9.10
N LEU A 12 9.53 -6.64 7.98
CA LEU A 12 8.82 -5.92 6.92
C LEU A 12 7.33 -6.21 7.01
N SER A 13 6.50 -5.17 7.03
CA SER A 13 5.04 -5.31 6.85
C SER A 13 4.64 -4.94 5.42
N LEU A 14 3.90 -5.83 4.77
CA LEU A 14 3.26 -5.59 3.46
C LEU A 14 1.74 -5.42 3.58
N GLN A 15 1.24 -5.24 4.78
CA GLN A 15 -0.19 -4.99 5.02
C GLN A 15 -0.63 -3.66 4.40
N ASN A 16 -1.91 -3.59 4.02
CA ASN A 16 -2.51 -2.31 3.66
C ASN A 16 -2.60 -1.39 4.88
N GLY A 17 -2.54 -0.09 4.65
CA GLY A 17 -2.52 0.94 5.70
C GLY A 17 -1.18 1.67 5.75
N ILE A 18 -1.05 2.58 6.69
CA ILE A 18 0.07 3.52 6.78
C ILE A 18 0.91 3.36 8.06
N ASP A 19 0.42 2.65 9.07
CA ASP A 19 0.96 2.63 10.44
C ASP A 19 1.54 1.27 10.87
N ALA A 20 1.46 0.23 10.03
CA ALA A 20 1.83 -1.13 10.40
C ALA A 20 3.29 -1.24 10.88
N ALA A 21 4.23 -0.64 10.14
CA ALA A 21 5.65 -0.68 10.53
C ALA A 21 5.92 0.09 11.83
N GLU A 22 5.26 1.24 12.05
CA GLU A 22 5.37 2.00 13.30
C GLU A 22 4.80 1.21 14.49
N ARG A 23 3.67 0.54 14.31
CA ARG A 23 3.07 -0.32 15.35
C ARG A 23 3.95 -1.51 15.68
N ILE A 24 4.56 -2.14 14.68
CA ILE A 24 5.55 -3.20 14.86
C ILE A 24 6.74 -2.66 15.64
N GLY A 25 7.31 -1.52 15.25
CA GLY A 25 8.43 -0.89 15.90
C GLY A 25 8.19 -0.57 17.38
N LYS A 26 6.96 -0.19 17.76
CA LYS A 26 6.57 0.00 19.16
C LYS A 26 6.68 -1.27 20.03
N VAL A 27 6.57 -2.45 19.40
CA VAL A 27 6.58 -3.74 20.12
C VAL A 27 7.98 -4.36 20.15
N ILE A 28 8.71 -4.28 19.03
CA ILE A 28 9.99 -5.00 18.87
C ILE A 28 11.22 -4.08 18.79
N GLY A 29 11.02 -2.77 18.85
CA GLY A 29 12.05 -1.75 18.62
C GLY A 29 11.98 -1.20 17.17
N VAL A 30 12.10 0.13 17.06
CA VAL A 30 12.01 0.82 15.75
C VAL A 30 13.11 0.40 14.78
N ASP A 31 14.27 0.06 15.30
CA ASP A 31 15.43 -0.38 14.49
C ASP A 31 15.21 -1.74 13.83
N HIS A 32 14.21 -2.50 14.26
CA HIS A 32 13.84 -3.79 13.66
C HIS A 32 12.73 -3.68 12.60
N ALA A 33 12.05 -2.54 12.48
CA ALA A 33 10.93 -2.38 11.57
C ALA A 33 11.32 -1.55 10.34
N ILE A 34 10.89 -2.00 9.16
CA ILE A 34 10.94 -1.21 7.91
C ILE A 34 9.56 -1.12 7.30
N GLY A 35 9.33 -0.04 6.57
CA GLY A 35 8.08 0.17 5.84
C GLY A 35 8.06 -0.60 4.53
N GLY A 36 6.86 -1.04 4.14
CA GLY A 36 6.68 -1.66 2.83
C GLY A 36 5.28 -1.49 2.28
N ALA A 37 5.20 -1.33 0.98
CA ALA A 37 3.96 -1.29 0.23
C ALA A 37 4.01 -2.33 -0.89
N THR A 38 2.90 -3.06 -1.11
CA THR A 38 2.80 -4.05 -2.19
C THR A 38 1.62 -3.75 -3.10
N TRP A 39 1.83 -3.93 -4.39
CA TRP A 39 0.77 -3.92 -5.41
C TRP A 39 0.65 -5.33 -5.97
N ILE A 40 -0.40 -6.01 -5.56
CA ILE A 40 -0.78 -7.35 -5.98
C ILE A 40 -2.29 -7.49 -5.79
N SER A 41 -2.94 -8.23 -6.66
CA SER A 41 -4.29 -8.70 -6.43
C SER A 41 -4.24 -10.21 -6.21
N SER A 42 -4.70 -10.65 -5.06
CA SER A 42 -4.72 -12.08 -4.69
C SER A 42 -6.00 -12.41 -3.94
N ALA A 43 -6.39 -13.67 -4.00
CA ALA A 43 -7.55 -14.19 -3.29
C ALA A 43 -7.21 -15.52 -2.60
N LEU A 44 -7.87 -15.79 -1.49
CA LEU A 44 -7.84 -17.10 -0.87
C LEU A 44 -8.80 -18.02 -1.64
N GLU A 45 -8.25 -18.95 -2.42
CA GLU A 45 -9.04 -19.89 -3.24
C GLU A 45 -9.54 -21.08 -2.41
N ALA A 46 -8.72 -21.54 -1.48
CA ALA A 46 -9.05 -22.57 -0.50
C ALA A 46 -8.13 -22.40 0.74
N PRO A 47 -8.42 -23.06 1.87
CA PRO A 47 -7.52 -23.04 3.02
C PRO A 47 -6.08 -23.40 2.62
N GLY A 48 -5.14 -22.48 2.85
CA GLY A 48 -3.72 -22.63 2.48
C GLY A 48 -3.40 -22.40 1.00
N VAL A 49 -4.38 -22.09 0.14
CA VAL A 49 -4.17 -21.85 -1.29
C VAL A 49 -4.45 -20.38 -1.63
N ILE A 50 -3.40 -19.65 -1.96
CA ILE A 50 -3.49 -18.25 -2.40
C ILE A 50 -3.36 -18.22 -3.93
N LYS A 51 -4.36 -17.62 -4.60
CA LYS A 51 -4.34 -17.39 -6.03
C LYS A 51 -4.01 -15.93 -6.34
N GLN A 52 -2.96 -15.73 -7.12
CA GLN A 52 -2.65 -14.41 -7.67
C GLN A 52 -3.58 -14.12 -8.86
N MET A 53 -4.27 -12.99 -8.80
CA MET A 53 -5.21 -12.54 -9.83
C MET A 53 -4.59 -11.52 -10.79
N SER A 54 -3.64 -10.72 -10.31
CA SER A 54 -2.93 -9.72 -11.12
C SER A 54 -1.69 -10.31 -11.79
N GLN A 55 -1.31 -9.75 -12.94
CA GLN A 55 -0.03 -10.07 -13.58
C GLN A 55 1.14 -9.29 -12.93
N PHE A 56 0.86 -8.17 -12.29
CA PHE A 56 1.87 -7.36 -11.61
C PHE A 56 2.10 -7.82 -10.16
N ARG A 57 3.36 -7.74 -9.74
CA ARG A 57 3.85 -8.02 -8.39
C ARG A 57 4.93 -6.99 -8.11
N ARG A 58 4.56 -5.92 -7.42
CA ARG A 58 5.48 -4.85 -7.08
C ARG A 58 5.51 -4.64 -5.59
N ILE A 59 6.69 -4.51 -5.02
CA ILE A 59 6.94 -4.16 -3.62
C ILE A 59 7.83 -2.93 -3.60
N VAL A 60 7.55 -1.98 -2.72
CA VAL A 60 8.42 -0.86 -2.42
C VAL A 60 8.73 -0.90 -0.94
N VAL A 61 10.00 -0.76 -0.59
CA VAL A 61 10.49 -0.85 0.79
C VAL A 61 11.36 0.36 1.13
N GLY A 62 11.37 0.76 2.40
CA GLY A 62 12.21 1.87 2.84
C GLY A 62 12.20 2.05 4.35
N GLU A 63 13.14 2.85 4.83
CA GLU A 63 13.26 3.21 6.24
C GLU A 63 12.16 4.19 6.64
N LEU A 64 11.63 4.03 7.87
CA LEU A 64 10.65 4.98 8.42
C LEU A 64 11.28 6.36 8.71
N SER A 65 12.58 6.40 8.93
CA SER A 65 13.36 7.63 9.11
C SER A 65 13.74 8.32 7.81
N GLY A 66 13.46 7.69 6.67
CA GLY A 66 13.92 8.14 5.35
C GLY A 66 15.31 7.65 5.00
N GLY A 67 15.69 7.81 3.73
CA GLY A 67 16.95 7.33 3.17
C GLY A 67 16.93 5.84 2.83
N ILE A 68 18.02 5.39 2.20
CA ILE A 68 18.22 3.99 1.82
C ILE A 68 19.35 3.43 2.67
N SER A 69 19.07 2.40 3.45
CA SER A 69 20.05 1.75 4.33
C SER A 69 20.58 0.45 3.73
N PRO A 70 21.74 -0.05 4.19
CA PRO A 70 22.29 -1.34 3.72
C PRO A 70 21.34 -2.52 3.92
N ARG A 71 20.49 -2.52 4.97
CA ARG A 71 19.51 -3.60 5.18
C ARG A 71 18.39 -3.57 4.16
N VAL A 72 17.97 -2.37 3.71
CA VAL A 72 16.98 -2.20 2.63
C VAL A 72 17.58 -2.70 1.31
N GLU A 73 18.82 -2.36 1.00
CA GLU A 73 19.51 -2.85 -0.19
C GLU A 73 19.67 -4.38 -0.16
N THR A 74 20.08 -4.95 0.98
CA THR A 74 20.19 -6.40 1.16
C THR A 74 18.84 -7.10 0.90
N LEU A 75 17.75 -6.51 1.38
CA LEU A 75 16.42 -7.06 1.15
C LEU A 75 16.05 -7.02 -0.34
N VAL A 76 16.30 -5.92 -1.03
CA VAL A 76 16.05 -5.77 -2.47
C VAL A 76 16.83 -6.83 -3.26
N GLU A 77 18.11 -7.01 -2.94
CA GLU A 77 18.96 -8.03 -3.59
C GLU A 77 18.42 -9.45 -3.34
N ALA A 78 17.96 -9.76 -2.14
CA ALA A 78 17.40 -11.08 -1.82
C ALA A 78 16.14 -11.43 -2.63
N PHE A 79 15.37 -10.41 -3.05
CA PHE A 79 14.20 -10.62 -3.90
C PHE A 79 14.50 -10.71 -5.40
N ARG A 80 15.68 -10.25 -5.85
CA ARG A 80 16.05 -10.21 -7.28
C ARG A 80 15.83 -11.54 -8.02
N PRO A 81 16.18 -12.73 -7.45
CA PRO A 81 15.98 -14.00 -8.14
C PRO A 81 14.52 -14.44 -8.24
N THR A 82 13.60 -13.82 -7.51
CA THR A 82 12.20 -14.30 -7.39
C THR A 82 11.31 -13.85 -8.56
N GLY A 83 11.76 -12.91 -9.39
CA GLY A 83 10.96 -12.28 -10.44
C GLY A 83 9.87 -11.33 -9.92
N VAL A 84 9.88 -11.01 -8.61
CA VAL A 84 9.06 -9.94 -8.03
C VAL A 84 9.78 -8.62 -8.22
N THR A 85 9.09 -7.61 -8.73
CA THR A 85 9.63 -6.25 -8.78
C THR A 85 9.68 -5.69 -7.37
N ILE A 86 10.88 -5.47 -6.85
CA ILE A 86 11.10 -4.82 -5.55
C ILE A 86 12.00 -3.61 -5.72
N GLU A 87 11.67 -2.51 -5.08
CA GLU A 87 12.35 -1.22 -5.20
C GLU A 87 12.59 -0.64 -3.81
N ALA A 88 13.77 -0.04 -3.60
CA ALA A 88 14.05 0.79 -2.45
C ALA A 88 13.52 2.21 -2.68
N THR A 89 13.07 2.86 -1.61
CA THR A 89 12.71 4.28 -1.63
C THR A 89 13.33 5.00 -0.43
N ASP A 90 13.68 6.25 -0.62
CA ASP A 90 14.13 7.16 0.43
C ASP A 90 12.97 7.79 1.23
N ASP A 91 11.74 7.66 0.75
CA ASP A 91 10.52 8.15 1.43
C ASP A 91 9.39 7.13 1.36
N ILE A 92 9.47 6.11 2.22
CA ILE A 92 8.42 5.08 2.30
C ILE A 92 7.11 5.64 2.82
N ARG A 93 7.12 6.70 3.64
CA ARG A 93 5.90 7.31 4.15
C ARG A 93 5.08 7.92 3.02
N LYS A 94 5.72 8.65 2.09
CA LYS A 94 5.06 9.17 0.89
C LYS A 94 4.45 8.05 0.05
N ILE A 95 5.16 6.94 -0.14
CA ILE A 95 4.67 5.78 -0.91
C ILE A 95 3.44 5.15 -0.24
N LEU A 96 3.49 4.94 1.08
CA LEU A 96 2.37 4.38 1.85
C LEU A 96 1.14 5.28 1.76
N TRP A 97 1.29 6.58 1.95
CA TRP A 97 0.19 7.54 1.85
C TRP A 97 -0.35 7.69 0.43
N THR A 98 0.51 7.69 -0.60
CA THR A 98 0.08 7.69 -2.01
C THR A 98 -0.83 6.49 -2.31
N LYS A 99 -0.43 5.30 -1.85
CA LYS A 99 -1.27 4.10 -1.98
C LYS A 99 -2.55 4.20 -1.15
N PHE A 100 -2.46 4.80 0.04
CA PHE A 100 -3.60 4.93 0.96
C PHE A 100 -4.69 5.85 0.44
N VAL A 101 -4.35 6.92 -0.29
CA VAL A 101 -5.33 7.77 -1.01
C VAL A 101 -6.24 6.92 -1.89
N PHE A 102 -5.66 6.02 -2.68
CA PHE A 102 -6.43 5.11 -3.53
C PHE A 102 -7.20 4.08 -2.71
N ILE A 103 -6.48 3.28 -1.89
CA ILE A 103 -7.07 2.05 -1.34
C ILE A 103 -8.12 2.32 -0.28
N SER A 104 -7.92 3.33 0.59
CA SER A 104 -8.92 3.69 1.59
C SER A 104 -10.21 4.21 0.96
N SER A 105 -10.11 5.07 -0.05
CA SER A 105 -11.26 5.63 -0.74
C SER A 105 -12.03 4.57 -1.53
N ALA A 106 -11.33 3.73 -2.29
CA ALA A 106 -11.95 2.64 -3.06
C ALA A 106 -12.60 1.59 -2.15
N SER A 107 -11.94 1.21 -1.05
CA SER A 107 -12.49 0.24 -0.09
C SER A 107 -13.69 0.79 0.65
N SER A 108 -13.66 2.07 1.07
CA SER A 108 -14.79 2.71 1.75
C SER A 108 -16.04 2.73 0.86
N LEU A 109 -15.89 3.20 -0.39
CA LEU A 109 -17.01 3.26 -1.33
C LEU A 109 -17.48 1.88 -1.76
N GLY A 110 -16.56 0.95 -2.03
CA GLY A 110 -16.88 -0.44 -2.35
C GLY A 110 -17.62 -1.16 -1.22
N SER A 111 -17.24 -0.92 0.04
CA SER A 111 -17.91 -1.48 1.22
C SER A 111 -19.31 -0.90 1.42
N LEU A 112 -19.46 0.41 1.23
CA LEU A 112 -20.72 1.12 1.37
C LEU A 112 -21.74 0.67 0.29
N THR A 113 -21.32 0.60 -0.95
CA THR A 113 -22.18 0.26 -2.10
C THR A 113 -22.32 -1.24 -2.30
N ARG A 114 -21.34 -2.05 -1.84
CA ARG A 114 -21.19 -3.49 -2.12
C ARG A 114 -21.03 -3.81 -3.62
N LEU A 115 -20.80 -2.80 -4.44
CA LEU A 115 -20.65 -2.90 -5.89
C LEU A 115 -19.19 -3.13 -6.29
N PRO A 116 -18.96 -3.79 -7.43
CA PRO A 116 -17.65 -3.80 -8.05
C PRO A 116 -17.26 -2.42 -8.59
N MET A 117 -15.95 -2.21 -8.76
CA MET A 117 -15.35 -0.92 -9.12
C MET A 117 -15.94 -0.33 -10.42
N GLY A 118 -16.23 -1.18 -11.40
CA GLY A 118 -16.82 -0.76 -12.68
C GLY A 118 -18.20 -0.13 -12.53
N GLU A 119 -18.99 -0.57 -11.57
CA GLU A 119 -20.35 -0.07 -11.35
C GLU A 119 -20.32 1.28 -10.62
N TYR A 120 -19.63 1.39 -9.49
CA TYR A 120 -19.65 2.65 -8.73
C TYR A 120 -18.85 3.78 -9.42
N ARG A 121 -17.83 3.47 -10.25
CA ARG A 121 -17.14 4.52 -11.00
C ARG A 121 -17.94 5.10 -12.15
N ALA A 122 -18.93 4.35 -12.67
CA ALA A 122 -19.77 4.77 -13.80
C ALA A 122 -20.90 5.73 -13.40
N VAL A 123 -21.24 5.80 -12.12
CA VAL A 123 -22.30 6.67 -11.59
C VAL A 123 -21.66 8.00 -11.16
N PRO A 124 -22.14 9.16 -11.69
CA PRO A 124 -21.54 10.47 -11.41
C PRO A 124 -21.45 10.82 -9.92
N GLU A 125 -22.45 10.49 -9.13
CA GLU A 125 -22.54 10.78 -7.70
C GLU A 125 -21.49 10.00 -6.91
N THR A 126 -21.35 8.71 -7.17
CA THR A 126 -20.35 7.88 -6.49
C THR A 126 -18.94 8.20 -6.99
N ARG A 127 -18.80 8.61 -8.26
CA ARG A 127 -17.53 9.11 -8.77
C ARG A 127 -17.12 10.42 -8.08
N ALA A 128 -18.05 11.34 -7.87
CA ALA A 128 -17.78 12.57 -7.12
C ALA A 128 -17.42 12.26 -5.66
N MET A 129 -18.10 11.30 -5.05
CA MET A 129 -17.84 10.87 -3.68
C MET A 129 -16.41 10.30 -3.52
N ILE A 130 -15.95 9.43 -4.44
CA ILE A 130 -14.59 8.87 -4.33
C ILE A 130 -13.51 9.95 -4.49
N VAL A 131 -13.75 10.96 -5.34
CA VAL A 131 -12.85 12.12 -5.46
C VAL A 131 -12.78 12.90 -4.15
N SER A 132 -13.92 13.11 -3.49
CA SER A 132 -13.98 13.80 -2.19
C SER A 132 -13.22 13.03 -1.12
N LEU A 133 -13.44 11.70 -1.02
CA LEU A 133 -12.69 10.83 -0.09
C LEU A 133 -11.18 10.90 -0.31
N MET A 134 -10.73 10.85 -1.58
CA MET A 134 -9.30 10.97 -1.90
C MET A 134 -8.72 12.32 -1.46
N LYS A 135 -9.45 13.42 -1.69
CA LYS A 135 -9.04 14.77 -1.26
C LYS A 135 -8.96 14.90 0.26
N GLU A 136 -9.90 14.28 1.00
CA GLU A 136 -9.86 14.24 2.47
C GLU A 136 -8.62 13.49 2.97
N VAL A 137 -8.32 12.31 2.41
CA VAL A 137 -7.11 11.56 2.77
C VAL A 137 -5.84 12.35 2.44
N MET A 138 -5.79 13.01 1.28
CA MET A 138 -4.68 13.88 0.90
C MET A 138 -4.50 15.05 1.89
N ALA A 139 -5.60 15.68 2.32
CA ALA A 139 -5.55 16.76 3.30
C ALA A 139 -5.00 16.28 4.66
N VAL A 140 -5.39 15.08 5.09
CA VAL A 140 -4.85 14.47 6.32
C VAL A 140 -3.34 14.17 6.17
N ALA A 141 -2.91 13.64 5.03
CA ALA A 141 -1.49 13.41 4.74
C ALA A 141 -0.68 14.71 4.85
N HIS A 142 -1.14 15.78 4.20
CA HIS A 142 -0.49 17.10 4.25
C HIS A 142 -0.44 17.65 5.69
N ALA A 143 -1.52 17.49 6.47
CA ALA A 143 -1.55 17.91 7.87
C ALA A 143 -0.55 17.13 8.75
N GLN A 144 -0.16 15.92 8.32
CA GLN A 144 0.88 15.12 8.96
C GLN A 144 2.29 15.36 8.37
N GLY A 145 2.45 16.37 7.52
CA GLY A 145 3.74 16.74 6.93
C GLY A 145 4.18 15.83 5.76
N ILE A 146 3.28 15.00 5.21
CA ILE A 146 3.59 14.15 4.06
C ILE A 146 3.35 14.94 2.77
N ALA A 147 4.41 15.20 2.02
CA ALA A 147 4.36 15.92 0.74
C ALA A 147 3.94 14.98 -0.40
N LEU A 148 2.63 14.76 -0.55
CA LEU A 148 2.09 14.01 -1.68
C LEU A 148 2.20 14.81 -2.99
N ASP A 149 2.32 14.11 -4.10
CA ASP A 149 2.28 14.74 -5.43
C ASP A 149 0.93 15.41 -5.66
N ALA A 150 0.94 16.57 -6.32
CA ALA A 150 -0.27 17.36 -6.56
C ALA A 150 -1.32 16.57 -7.40
N ASP A 151 -0.86 15.66 -8.24
CA ASP A 151 -1.67 14.83 -9.15
C ASP A 151 -2.03 13.44 -8.59
N VAL A 152 -1.85 13.22 -7.27
CA VAL A 152 -2.12 11.91 -6.65
C VAL A 152 -3.56 11.45 -6.81
N VAL A 153 -4.51 12.39 -6.77
CA VAL A 153 -5.95 12.09 -6.96
C VAL A 153 -6.20 11.67 -8.41
N GLU A 154 -5.69 12.43 -9.37
CA GLU A 154 -5.82 12.16 -10.81
C GLU A 154 -5.19 10.80 -11.18
N LYS A 155 -4.00 10.51 -10.68
CA LYS A 155 -3.33 9.21 -10.86
C LYS A 155 -4.14 8.06 -10.26
N SER A 156 -4.72 8.27 -9.08
CA SER A 156 -5.57 7.27 -8.41
C SER A 156 -6.86 7.01 -9.19
N LEU A 157 -7.48 8.05 -9.74
CA LEU A 157 -8.66 7.92 -10.62
C LEU A 157 -8.32 7.19 -11.92
N ALA A 158 -7.19 7.53 -12.56
CA ALA A 158 -6.73 6.85 -13.76
C ALA A 158 -6.51 5.35 -13.50
N PHE A 159 -5.97 4.99 -12.34
CA PHE A 159 -5.83 3.59 -11.94
C PHE A 159 -7.19 2.89 -11.77
N ILE A 160 -8.17 3.56 -11.15
CA ILE A 160 -9.54 3.04 -11.04
C ILE A 160 -10.15 2.84 -12.43
N ASP A 161 -9.98 3.81 -13.33
CA ASP A 161 -10.55 3.76 -14.68
C ASP A 161 -9.94 2.66 -15.54
N ALA A 162 -8.64 2.38 -15.36
CA ALA A 162 -7.94 1.29 -16.03
C ALA A 162 -8.21 -0.09 -15.42
N SER A 163 -8.75 -0.16 -14.20
CA SER A 163 -9.00 -1.42 -13.51
C SER A 163 -10.15 -2.20 -14.15
N ALA A 164 -10.05 -3.53 -14.15
CA ALA A 164 -11.13 -4.38 -14.66
C ALA A 164 -12.44 -4.15 -13.88
N PRO A 165 -13.60 -4.06 -14.57
CA PRO A 165 -14.85 -3.58 -13.96
C PRO A 165 -15.37 -4.47 -12.82
N HIS A 166 -15.05 -5.76 -12.83
CA HIS A 166 -15.51 -6.73 -11.82
C HIS A 166 -14.68 -6.72 -10.53
N ILE A 167 -13.58 -5.96 -10.47
CA ILE A 167 -12.73 -5.90 -9.28
C ILE A 167 -13.52 -5.25 -8.13
N LYS A 168 -13.47 -5.90 -6.96
CA LYS A 168 -13.91 -5.33 -5.70
C LYS A 168 -12.69 -4.88 -4.92
N ALA A 169 -12.76 -3.69 -4.34
CA ALA A 169 -11.75 -3.26 -3.38
C ALA A 169 -11.93 -4.08 -2.08
N SER A 170 -10.83 -4.60 -1.57
CA SER A 170 -10.76 -5.39 -0.34
C SER A 170 -10.32 -4.51 0.83
#